data_10a97cd60f5678fc4d893e37f7e1c9bd
#
_entry.id   10a97cd60f5678fc4d893e37f7e1c9bd
#
_cell.length_a   1.000
_cell.length_b   1.000
_cell.length_c   1.000
_cell.angle_alpha   90.00
_cell.angle_beta   90.00
_cell.angle_gamma   90.00
#
_symmetry.space_group_name_H-M   'P 1'
#
loop_
_entity.id
_entity.type
_entity.pdbx_description
1 polymer ?
#
loop_
_entity_poly.entity_id
_entity_poly.type
_entity_poly.pdbx_seq_one_letter_code
_entity_poly.pdbx_strand_id
1 'polypeptide(L)'
;MSYIILAINPGSTSTKIAVYEDTQPVLSLAIDHSAAEIAAFATIGDQFEWRKDLVLESLRKRGFDISTLSAVIGRGGLVHPVEGGVYEVNDALHDDLLHARRQHASNLGGLIAQEIAAEVGVKAYIADPVVVDEMIPYARISGLPQLPRESVFHALNQKAIARRYARETGR
;
A
#
# COMPACT_ATOMS: atom_id res chain seq x y z
N MET A 1 17.86 18.54 4.48
CA MET A 1 16.39 18.43 4.60
C MET A 1 16.08 16.96 4.77
N SER A 2 15.29 16.58 5.76
CA SER A 2 14.76 15.23 5.91
C SER A 2 13.41 15.13 5.19
N TYR A 3 13.07 13.91 4.74
CA TYR A 3 11.76 13.60 4.15
C TYR A 3 10.90 12.92 5.18
N ILE A 4 9.67 13.41 5.36
CA ILE A 4 8.68 12.80 6.24
C ILE A 4 7.64 12.08 5.37
N ILE A 5 7.55 10.76 5.50
CA ILE A 5 6.73 9.91 4.62
C ILE A 5 5.72 9.12 5.47
N LEU A 6 4.44 9.26 5.16
CA LEU A 6 3.38 8.41 5.71
C LEU A 6 3.20 7.18 4.82
N ALA A 7 3.39 6.00 5.39
CA ALA A 7 3.12 4.71 4.74
C ALA A 7 1.81 4.11 5.28
N ILE A 8 0.93 3.67 4.36
CA ILE A 8 -0.41 3.14 4.67
C ILE A 8 -0.54 1.75 4.06
N ASN A 9 -0.88 0.76 4.87
CA ASN A 9 -1.04 -0.63 4.45
C ASN A 9 -2.39 -1.19 4.91
N PRO A 10 -3.47 -1.00 4.14
CA PRO A 10 -4.77 -1.58 4.46
C PRO A 10 -4.76 -3.10 4.24
N GLY A 11 -5.13 -3.83 5.28
CA GLY A 11 -5.37 -5.27 5.23
C GLY A 11 -6.85 -5.59 5.45
N SER A 12 -7.19 -6.87 5.40
CA SER A 12 -8.57 -7.33 5.56
C SER A 12 -9.16 -6.96 6.93
N THR A 13 -8.38 -7.10 8.00
CA THR A 13 -8.81 -6.92 9.39
C THR A 13 -8.08 -5.80 10.13
N SER A 14 -7.21 -5.06 9.45
CA SER A 14 -6.48 -3.94 10.06
C SER A 14 -5.97 -2.98 9.00
N THR A 15 -5.71 -1.74 9.40
CA THR A 15 -4.93 -0.78 8.61
C THR A 15 -3.65 -0.46 9.40
N LYS A 16 -2.50 -0.81 8.83
CA LYS A 16 -1.21 -0.47 9.44
C LYS A 16 -0.71 0.83 8.83
N ILE A 17 -0.24 1.74 9.69
CA ILE A 17 0.38 2.99 9.26
C ILE A 17 1.73 3.18 9.95
N ALA A 18 2.64 3.82 9.25
CA ALA A 18 3.90 4.24 9.82
C ALA A 18 4.33 5.58 9.21
N VAL A 19 4.90 6.43 10.04
CA VAL A 19 5.57 7.65 9.58
C VAL A 19 7.07 7.43 9.70
N TYR A 20 7.77 7.75 8.64
CA TYR A 20 9.22 7.68 8.57
C TYR A 20 9.80 9.09 8.40
N GLU A 21 10.86 9.38 9.13
CA GLU A 21 11.78 10.46 8.82
C GLU A 21 13.00 9.83 8.14
N ASP A 22 13.13 10.06 6.85
CA ASP A 22 14.08 9.35 5.96
C ASP A 22 13.93 7.83 6.09
N THR A 23 14.86 7.14 6.78
CA THR A 23 14.85 5.69 6.98
C THR A 23 14.42 5.27 8.40
N GLN A 24 14.15 6.24 9.28
CA GLN A 24 13.83 5.96 10.68
C GLN A 24 12.32 6.01 10.90
N PRO A 25 11.71 4.96 11.46
CA PRO A 25 10.31 5.02 11.83
C PRO A 25 10.14 5.90 13.08
N VAL A 26 9.39 6.99 12.95
CA VAL A 26 9.07 7.91 14.07
C VAL A 26 7.71 7.61 14.68
N LEU A 27 6.83 6.95 13.93
CA LEU A 27 5.53 6.49 14.42
C LEU A 27 5.14 5.20 13.69
N SER A 28 4.57 4.23 14.41
CA SER A 28 4.03 2.99 13.83
C SER A 28 2.81 2.55 14.61
N LEU A 29 1.72 2.29 13.91
CA LEU A 29 0.41 1.92 14.48
C LEU A 29 -0.22 0.79 13.68
N ALA A 30 -0.97 -0.07 14.38
CA ALA A 30 -1.95 -0.97 13.78
C ALA A 30 -3.34 -0.54 14.26
N ILE A 31 -4.24 -0.31 13.34
CA ILE A 31 -5.64 0.02 13.57
C ILE A 31 -6.42 -1.24 13.25
N ASP A 32 -6.84 -1.96 14.27
CA ASP A 32 -7.60 -3.19 14.10
C ASP A 32 -9.06 -2.87 13.76
N HIS A 33 -9.65 -3.69 12.92
CA HIS A 33 -11.03 -3.61 12.46
C HIS A 33 -11.78 -4.86 12.89
N SER A 34 -12.80 -4.71 13.70
CA SER A 34 -13.64 -5.83 14.10
C SER A 34 -14.45 -6.37 12.91
N ALA A 35 -14.84 -7.63 12.98
CA ALA A 35 -15.70 -8.23 11.97
C ALA A 35 -17.04 -7.49 11.83
N ALA A 36 -17.58 -6.94 12.93
CA ALA A 36 -18.82 -6.18 12.93
C ALA A 36 -18.69 -4.85 12.18
N GLU A 37 -17.58 -4.11 12.36
CA GLU A 37 -17.30 -2.87 11.63
C GLU A 37 -17.17 -3.13 10.13
N ILE A 38 -16.42 -4.18 9.76
CA ILE A 38 -16.23 -4.55 8.35
C ILE A 38 -17.56 -4.98 7.71
N ALA A 39 -18.38 -5.75 8.41
CA ALA A 39 -19.66 -6.23 7.92
C ALA A 39 -20.72 -5.12 7.72
N ALA A 40 -20.49 -3.92 8.24
CA ALA A 40 -21.34 -2.76 8.00
C ALA A 40 -21.24 -2.22 6.56
N PHE A 41 -20.22 -2.62 5.81
CA PHE A 41 -19.98 -2.17 4.44
C PHE A 41 -20.35 -3.25 3.43
N ALA A 42 -21.07 -2.89 2.37
CA ALA A 42 -21.47 -3.81 1.32
C ALA A 42 -20.29 -4.23 0.45
N THR A 43 -19.36 -3.32 0.20
CA THR A 43 -18.16 -3.55 -0.62
C THR A 43 -16.90 -3.05 0.08
N ILE A 44 -15.74 -3.47 -0.42
CA ILE A 44 -14.45 -2.96 0.06
C ILE A 44 -14.30 -1.47 -0.25
N GLY A 45 -14.78 -1.02 -1.40
CA GLY A 45 -14.77 0.39 -1.78
C GLY A 45 -15.48 1.28 -0.78
N ASP A 46 -16.60 0.82 -0.22
CA ASP A 46 -17.38 1.58 0.77
C ASP A 46 -16.61 1.84 2.08
N GLN A 47 -15.54 1.09 2.34
CA GLN A 47 -14.69 1.28 3.51
C GLN A 47 -13.69 2.43 3.35
N PHE A 48 -13.61 3.06 2.18
CA PHE A 48 -12.58 4.05 1.85
C PHE A 48 -12.58 5.23 2.84
N GLU A 49 -13.68 5.98 2.92
CA GLU A 49 -13.81 7.14 3.80
C GLU A 49 -13.58 6.76 5.27
N TRP A 50 -14.23 5.70 5.72
CA TRP A 50 -14.08 5.22 7.09
C TRP A 50 -12.62 4.90 7.44
N ARG A 51 -11.88 4.20 6.56
CA ARG A 51 -10.48 3.87 6.81
C ARG A 51 -9.57 5.10 6.74
N LYS A 52 -9.84 6.03 5.84
CA LYS A 52 -9.13 7.32 5.76
C LYS A 52 -9.28 8.08 7.07
N ASP A 53 -10.51 8.23 7.55
CA ASP A 53 -10.81 8.96 8.77
C ASP A 53 -10.12 8.32 10.00
N LEU A 54 -10.12 7.00 10.10
CA LEU A 54 -9.38 6.28 11.15
C LEU A 54 -7.88 6.53 11.10
N VAL A 55 -7.28 6.62 9.91
CA VAL A 55 -5.86 6.95 9.74
C VAL A 55 -5.61 8.38 10.25
N LEU A 56 -6.38 9.36 9.78
CA LEU A 56 -6.22 10.77 10.17
C LEU A 56 -6.44 10.97 11.68
N GLU A 57 -7.49 10.36 12.23
CA GLU A 57 -7.78 10.41 13.67
C GLU A 57 -6.64 9.79 14.50
N SER A 58 -6.10 8.66 14.04
CA SER A 58 -5.00 7.97 14.73
C SER A 58 -3.72 8.80 14.75
N LEU A 59 -3.40 9.50 13.66
CA LEU A 59 -2.28 10.43 13.58
C LEU A 59 -2.51 11.62 14.51
N ARG A 60 -3.70 12.23 14.47
CA ARG A 60 -4.07 13.34 15.33
C ARG A 60 -4.00 13.01 16.83
N LYS A 61 -4.51 11.83 17.23
CA LYS A 61 -4.44 11.34 18.63
C LYS A 61 -3.00 11.17 19.13
N ARG A 62 -2.04 11.00 18.23
CA ARG A 62 -0.60 10.90 18.54
C ARG A 62 0.12 12.24 18.43
N GLY A 63 -0.61 13.34 18.16
CA GLY A 63 -0.05 14.66 18.01
C GLY A 63 0.78 14.86 16.74
N PHE A 64 0.58 13.98 15.74
CA PHE A 64 1.29 14.12 14.47
C PHE A 64 0.60 15.14 13.57
N ASP A 65 1.37 16.10 13.07
CA ASP A 65 0.91 17.13 12.14
C ASP A 65 1.15 16.67 10.70
N ILE A 66 0.07 16.36 9.97
CA ILE A 66 0.14 15.89 8.58
C ILE A 66 0.68 16.95 7.61
N SER A 67 0.64 18.23 7.96
CA SER A 67 1.18 19.30 7.11
C SER A 67 2.70 19.23 6.94
N THR A 68 3.38 18.46 7.79
CA THR A 68 4.82 18.19 7.71
C THR A 68 5.21 17.11 6.72
N LEU A 69 4.24 16.40 6.15
CA LEU A 69 4.49 15.31 5.22
C LEU A 69 5.15 15.81 3.93
N SER A 70 6.13 15.05 3.45
CA SER A 70 6.78 15.23 2.14
C SER A 70 6.13 14.39 1.05
N ALA A 71 5.54 13.25 1.43
CA ALA A 71 4.81 12.34 0.54
C ALA A 71 3.94 11.37 1.35
N VAL A 72 2.95 10.78 0.69
CA VAL A 72 2.16 9.68 1.24
C VAL A 72 2.28 8.47 0.34
N ILE A 73 2.45 7.28 0.90
CA ILE A 73 2.61 6.05 0.14
C ILE A 73 1.62 4.98 0.61
N GLY A 74 0.81 4.47 -0.32
CA GLY A 74 -0.04 3.31 -0.11
C GLY A 74 0.69 2.02 -0.49
N ARG A 75 0.57 0.98 0.32
CA ARG A 75 1.08 -0.32 -0.06
C ARG A 75 0.04 -1.08 -0.85
N GLY A 76 0.43 -1.60 -2.01
CA GLY A 76 -0.33 -2.58 -2.73
C GLY A 76 -1.29 -2.04 -3.75
N GLY A 77 -2.32 -2.80 -3.95
CA GLY A 77 -3.31 -2.66 -5.00
C GLY A 77 -3.24 -3.83 -5.99
N LEU A 78 -4.41 -4.27 -6.44
CA LEU A 78 -4.59 -5.27 -7.49
C LEU A 78 -4.81 -4.56 -8.83
N VAL A 79 -3.86 -3.67 -9.17
CA VAL A 79 -3.82 -2.95 -10.44
C VAL A 79 -3.42 -3.89 -11.60
N HIS A 80 -3.36 -3.39 -12.82
CA HIS A 80 -2.75 -4.12 -13.91
C HIS A 80 -1.31 -4.52 -13.57
N PRO A 81 -0.79 -5.64 -14.12
CA PRO A 81 0.59 -6.06 -13.89
C PRO A 81 1.58 -4.94 -14.23
N VAL A 82 2.50 -4.68 -13.32
CA VAL A 82 3.52 -3.63 -13.45
C VAL A 82 4.90 -4.20 -13.12
N GLU A 83 5.94 -3.54 -13.58
CA GLU A 83 7.31 -3.83 -13.15
C GLU A 83 7.55 -3.45 -11.68
N GLY A 84 8.65 -3.91 -11.09
CA GLY A 84 9.04 -3.53 -9.74
C GLY A 84 9.38 -2.04 -9.67
N GLY A 85 8.64 -1.26 -8.85
CA GLY A 85 8.84 0.18 -8.74
C GLY A 85 7.96 0.85 -7.70
N VAL A 86 8.09 2.16 -7.62
CA VAL A 86 7.20 3.07 -6.90
C VAL A 86 6.49 3.93 -7.95
N TYR A 87 5.18 3.98 -7.88
CA TYR A 87 4.35 4.64 -8.88
C TYR A 87 3.58 5.79 -8.24
N GLU A 88 3.60 6.96 -8.87
CA GLU A 88 2.76 8.10 -8.47
C GLU A 88 1.30 7.75 -8.75
N VAL A 89 0.43 8.04 -7.79
CA VAL A 89 -1.02 7.84 -7.95
C VAL A 89 -1.56 9.02 -8.77
N ASN A 90 -1.64 8.80 -10.07
CA ASN A 90 -2.29 9.70 -11.02
C ASN A 90 -3.72 9.22 -11.31
N ASP A 91 -4.47 9.95 -12.14
CA ASP A 91 -5.86 9.63 -12.48
C ASP A 91 -6.02 8.23 -13.06
N ALA A 92 -5.09 7.78 -13.91
CA ALA A 92 -5.14 6.44 -14.51
C ALA A 92 -4.95 5.33 -13.45
N LEU A 93 -4.01 5.52 -12.52
CA LEU A 93 -3.78 4.56 -11.44
C LEU A 93 -4.91 4.60 -10.40
N HIS A 94 -5.48 5.78 -10.13
CA HIS A 94 -6.67 5.93 -9.31
C HIS A 94 -7.83 5.11 -9.87
N ASP A 95 -8.13 5.29 -11.16
CA ASP A 95 -9.20 4.58 -11.85
C ASP A 95 -8.96 3.05 -11.83
N ASP A 96 -7.72 2.61 -12.07
CA ASP A 96 -7.34 1.20 -12.01
C ASP A 96 -7.52 0.59 -10.61
N LEU A 97 -7.19 1.32 -9.55
CA LEU A 97 -7.41 0.90 -8.16
C LEU A 97 -8.91 0.80 -7.83
N LEU A 98 -9.70 1.76 -8.29
CA LEU A 98 -11.13 1.84 -8.01
C LEU A 98 -11.90 0.72 -8.74
N HIS A 99 -11.55 0.44 -10.00
CA HIS A 99 -12.22 -0.50 -10.88
C HIS A 99 -11.48 -1.84 -11.04
N ALA A 100 -10.53 -2.14 -10.15
CA ALA A 100 -9.74 -3.37 -10.20
C ALA A 100 -10.63 -4.62 -10.32
N ARG A 101 -10.26 -5.56 -11.19
CA ARG A 101 -10.99 -6.82 -11.42
C ARG A 101 -11.18 -7.65 -10.15
N ARG A 102 -10.26 -7.53 -9.20
CA ARG A 102 -10.32 -8.16 -7.89
C ARG A 102 -10.34 -7.08 -6.82
N GLN A 103 -11.35 -7.12 -5.98
CA GLN A 103 -11.46 -6.19 -4.86
C GLN A 103 -10.74 -6.74 -3.63
N HIS A 104 -9.82 -5.96 -3.11
CA HIS A 104 -9.09 -6.26 -1.88
C HIS A 104 -8.81 -4.97 -1.11
N ALA A 105 -8.72 -5.05 0.22
CA ALA A 105 -8.47 -3.88 1.06
C ALA A 105 -7.19 -3.11 0.65
N SER A 106 -6.18 -3.80 0.09
CA SER A 106 -4.97 -3.15 -0.41
C SER A 106 -5.21 -2.18 -1.57
N ASN A 107 -6.34 -2.29 -2.31
CA ASN A 107 -6.67 -1.32 -3.36
C ASN A 107 -6.93 0.07 -2.77
N LEU A 108 -7.41 0.12 -1.53
CA LEU A 108 -7.66 1.39 -0.83
C LEU A 108 -6.36 2.12 -0.44
N GLY A 109 -5.21 1.44 -0.41
CA GLY A 109 -3.94 2.03 0.01
C GLY A 109 -3.55 3.25 -0.82
N GLY A 110 -3.58 3.12 -2.14
CA GLY A 110 -3.28 4.23 -3.06
C GLY A 110 -4.33 5.34 -3.03
N LEU A 111 -5.62 4.96 -2.93
CA LEU A 111 -6.73 5.92 -2.88
C LEU A 111 -6.66 6.78 -1.60
N ILE A 112 -6.47 6.15 -0.43
CA ILE A 112 -6.31 6.85 0.85
C ILE A 112 -5.04 7.73 0.82
N ALA A 113 -3.95 7.23 0.26
CA ALA A 113 -2.72 8.00 0.13
C ALA A 113 -2.92 9.25 -0.73
N GLN A 114 -3.67 9.15 -1.82
CA GLN A 114 -3.95 10.27 -2.71
C GLN A 114 -4.78 11.36 -2.02
N GLU A 115 -5.85 10.98 -1.32
CA GLU A 115 -6.69 11.94 -0.60
C GLU A 115 -5.91 12.69 0.50
N ILE A 116 -5.17 11.96 1.35
CA ILE A 116 -4.37 12.58 2.40
C ILE A 116 -3.26 13.47 1.81
N ALA A 117 -2.62 13.03 0.71
CA ALA A 117 -1.60 13.82 0.03
C ALA A 117 -2.17 15.10 -0.58
N ALA A 118 -3.37 15.05 -1.16
CA ALA A 118 -4.07 16.19 -1.73
C ALA A 118 -4.41 17.23 -0.64
N GLU A 119 -4.84 16.79 0.55
CA GLU A 119 -5.17 17.66 1.68
C GLU A 119 -3.98 18.54 2.10
N VAL A 120 -2.76 18.03 2.00
CA VAL A 120 -1.54 18.75 2.42
C VAL A 120 -0.67 19.22 1.23
N GLY A 121 -1.11 19.01 -0.01
CA GLY A 121 -0.44 19.51 -1.21
C GLY A 121 0.86 18.78 -1.57
N VAL A 122 0.97 17.49 -1.24
CA VAL A 122 2.12 16.65 -1.59
C VAL A 122 1.73 15.54 -2.56
N LYS A 123 2.69 14.74 -3.02
CA LYS A 123 2.44 13.62 -3.92
C LYS A 123 2.09 12.34 -3.19
N ALA A 124 1.20 11.55 -3.80
CA ALA A 124 0.87 10.20 -3.38
C ALA A 124 1.52 9.16 -4.28
N TYR A 125 1.90 8.05 -3.67
CA TYR A 125 2.53 6.92 -4.38
C TYR A 125 1.92 5.59 -3.94
N ILE A 126 2.10 4.56 -4.78
CA ILE A 126 1.98 3.16 -4.34
C ILE A 126 3.33 2.46 -4.43
N ALA A 127 3.55 1.50 -3.55
CA ALA A 127 4.69 0.59 -3.59
C ALA A 127 4.26 -0.85 -3.31
N ASP A 128 5.03 -1.80 -3.84
CA ASP A 128 4.88 -3.23 -3.60
C ASP A 128 3.46 -3.77 -3.88
N PRO A 129 2.81 -3.39 -5.02
CA PRO A 129 1.58 -4.05 -5.41
C PRO A 129 1.84 -5.54 -5.63
N VAL A 130 0.89 -6.39 -5.22
CA VAL A 130 1.02 -7.85 -5.31
C VAL A 130 1.11 -8.36 -6.77
N VAL A 131 0.82 -7.51 -7.71
CA VAL A 131 0.82 -7.74 -9.16
C VAL A 131 2.14 -7.38 -9.85
N VAL A 132 3.18 -7.05 -9.08
CA VAL A 132 4.53 -6.89 -9.65
C VAL A 132 4.94 -8.20 -10.33
N ASP A 133 5.14 -8.12 -11.65
CA ASP A 133 5.42 -9.30 -12.46
C ASP A 133 6.87 -9.30 -12.96
N GLU A 134 7.70 -10.06 -12.29
CA GLU A 134 9.11 -10.31 -12.65
C GLU A 134 9.35 -11.80 -12.96
N MET A 135 8.27 -12.55 -13.26
CA MET A 135 8.36 -13.97 -13.57
C MET A 135 9.04 -14.21 -14.92
N ILE A 136 10.07 -15.03 -14.92
CA ILE A 136 10.65 -15.56 -16.16
C ILE A 136 9.64 -16.50 -16.85
N PRO A 137 9.72 -16.67 -18.19
CA PRO A 137 8.78 -17.52 -18.93
C PRO A 137 8.62 -18.93 -18.37
N TYR A 138 9.69 -19.57 -17.94
CA TYR A 138 9.64 -20.92 -17.36
C TYR A 138 8.88 -20.99 -16.03
N ALA A 139 8.90 -19.93 -15.23
CA ALA A 139 8.15 -19.89 -13.98
C ALA A 139 6.63 -19.81 -14.20
N ARG A 140 6.18 -19.43 -15.40
CA ARG A 140 4.75 -19.38 -15.78
C ARG A 140 4.16 -20.75 -16.12
N ILE A 141 4.99 -21.76 -16.32
CA ILE A 141 4.52 -23.11 -16.67
C ILE A 141 3.78 -23.69 -15.48
N SER A 142 2.52 -24.03 -15.70
CA SER A 142 1.67 -24.78 -14.77
C SER A 142 1.51 -26.25 -15.24
N GLY A 143 0.77 -27.05 -14.48
CA GLY A 143 0.39 -28.39 -14.91
C GLY A 143 -0.62 -28.42 -16.08
N LEU A 144 -1.23 -27.29 -16.41
CA LEU A 144 -2.21 -27.15 -17.51
C LEU A 144 -1.79 -25.95 -18.39
N PRO A 145 -1.41 -26.18 -19.65
CA PRO A 145 -0.90 -25.11 -20.54
C PRO A 145 -1.86 -23.94 -20.73
N GLN A 146 -3.17 -24.16 -20.64
CA GLN A 146 -4.22 -23.14 -20.78
C GLN A 146 -4.32 -22.21 -19.56
N LEU A 147 -3.69 -22.57 -18.44
CA LEU A 147 -3.70 -21.80 -17.20
C LEU A 147 -2.26 -21.49 -16.75
N PRO A 148 -1.60 -20.50 -17.36
CA PRO A 148 -0.27 -20.08 -16.93
C PRO A 148 -0.33 -19.50 -15.52
N ARG A 149 0.77 -19.58 -14.80
CA ARG A 149 0.89 -18.92 -13.49
C ARG A 149 0.93 -17.41 -13.67
N GLU A 150 0.22 -16.72 -12.81
CA GLU A 150 0.27 -15.26 -12.66
C GLU A 150 1.09 -14.88 -11.42
N SER A 151 1.77 -13.73 -11.50
CA SER A 151 2.50 -13.17 -10.34
C SER A 151 1.51 -12.53 -9.37
N VAL A 152 1.39 -13.09 -8.17
CA VAL A 152 0.58 -12.52 -7.08
C VAL A 152 1.34 -12.67 -5.77
N PHE A 153 2.32 -11.80 -5.53
CA PHE A 153 3.11 -11.79 -4.30
C PHE A 153 3.83 -10.43 -4.12
N HIS A 154 4.34 -10.18 -2.92
CA HIS A 154 5.05 -8.93 -2.62
C HIS A 154 6.55 -9.01 -2.98
N ALA A 155 6.87 -8.87 -4.26
CA ALA A 155 8.23 -9.01 -4.79
C ALA A 155 9.21 -7.99 -4.20
N LEU A 156 8.80 -6.72 -4.10
CA LEU A 156 9.67 -5.65 -3.58
C LEU A 156 9.98 -5.84 -2.11
N ASN A 157 8.98 -6.24 -1.31
CA ASN A 157 9.19 -6.53 0.11
C ASN A 157 10.17 -7.68 0.33
N GLN A 158 10.06 -8.77 -0.43
CA GLN A 158 10.99 -9.90 -0.36
C GLN A 158 12.43 -9.45 -0.67
N LYS A 159 12.61 -8.70 -1.75
CA LYS A 159 13.92 -8.16 -2.13
C LYS A 159 14.46 -7.15 -1.11
N ALA A 160 13.61 -6.28 -0.57
CA ALA A 160 14.02 -5.29 0.43
C ALA A 160 14.53 -5.96 1.71
N ILE A 161 13.82 -6.97 2.21
CA ILE A 161 14.22 -7.72 3.41
C ILE A 161 15.52 -8.49 3.16
N ALA A 162 15.65 -9.15 2.01
CA ALA A 162 16.89 -9.87 1.67
C ALA A 162 18.10 -8.92 1.61
N ARG A 163 17.95 -7.76 0.96
CA ARG A 163 19.01 -6.74 0.89
C ARG A 163 19.35 -6.15 2.26
N ARG A 164 18.34 -5.93 3.11
CA ARG A 164 18.54 -5.46 4.47
C ARG A 164 19.34 -6.48 5.28
N TYR A 165 18.92 -7.75 5.26
CA TYR A 165 19.63 -8.83 5.93
C TYR A 165 21.08 -8.95 5.46
N ALA A 166 21.32 -8.91 4.16
CA ALA A 166 22.67 -8.96 3.60
C ALA A 166 23.56 -7.81 4.10
N ARG A 167 23.05 -6.60 4.16
CA ARG A 167 23.78 -5.44 4.71
C ARG A 167 24.08 -5.56 6.19
N GLU A 168 23.10 -6.01 6.99
CA GLU A 168 23.23 -6.12 8.45
C GLU A 168 24.15 -7.27 8.86
N THR A 169 24.25 -8.34 8.07
CA THR A 169 25.05 -9.52 8.38
C THR A 169 26.37 -9.62 7.58
N GLY A 170 26.60 -8.73 6.63
CA GLY A 170 27.79 -8.79 5.75
C GLY A 170 27.80 -9.97 4.77
N ARG A 171 26.66 -10.53 4.43
CA ARG A 171 26.49 -11.70 3.55
C ARG A 171 25.89 -11.31 2.21
#